data_922d05887851df38a299d23911dd3644
#
_entry.id   922d05887851df38a299d23911dd3644
#
_cell.length_a   1.000
_cell.length_b   1.000
_cell.length_c   1.000
_cell.angle_alpha   90.00
_cell.angle_beta   90.00
_cell.angle_gamma   90.00
#
_symmetry.space_group_name_H-M   'P 1'
#
loop_
_entity.id
_entity.type
_entity.pdbx_description
1 polymer ?
#
loop_
_entity_poly.entity_id
_entity_poly.type
_entity_poly.pdbx_seq_one_letter_code
_entity_poly.pdbx_strand_id
1 'polypeptide(L)'
;HGVFLRNSILTLQLVISSFFIISSLIINSQVNHMMNKGLGFKGDQTVQIDFKKTDWRQKDFNKNKYERLRNEVKNIRGVTDVTGSVLTIGNGYTNMSSVKNAADTTKVINSVGLGAIELNFFKFYKIKFASGRDFDLRKASDTISGVVINETFAKQMGWNNDSALEKEILT
;
A
#
# COMPACT_ATOMS: atom_id res chain seq x y z
N HIS A 1 -44.96 -43.17 -1.03
CA HIS A 1 -44.22 -42.12 -1.76
C HIS A 1 -44.16 -40.79 -0.99
N GLY A 2 -45.21 -40.36 -0.25
CA GLY A 2 -45.23 -39.08 0.48
C GLY A 2 -44.23 -38.97 1.64
N VAL A 3 -43.97 -40.06 2.36
CA VAL A 3 -43.01 -40.06 3.50
C VAL A 3 -41.57 -39.89 3.00
N PHE A 4 -41.22 -40.55 1.90
CA PHE A 4 -39.88 -40.42 1.31
C PHE A 4 -39.60 -38.99 0.82
N LEU A 5 -40.56 -38.40 0.10
CA LEU A 5 -40.44 -37.03 -0.39
C LEU A 5 -40.30 -36.03 0.77
N ARG A 6 -41.08 -36.15 1.83
CA ARG A 6 -41.00 -35.32 3.02
C ARG A 6 -39.63 -35.42 3.69
N ASN A 7 -39.12 -36.64 3.88
CA ASN A 7 -37.82 -36.83 4.52
C ASN A 7 -36.68 -36.28 3.66
N SER A 8 -36.76 -36.44 2.33
CA SER A 8 -35.75 -35.85 1.41
C SER A 8 -35.72 -34.34 1.48
N ILE A 9 -36.87 -33.68 1.54
CA ILE A 9 -36.97 -32.23 1.68
C ILE A 9 -36.38 -31.77 3.01
N LEU A 10 -36.71 -32.43 4.11
CA LEU A 10 -36.17 -32.12 5.43
C LEU A 10 -34.65 -32.29 5.49
N THR A 11 -34.12 -33.36 4.90
CA THR A 11 -32.67 -33.59 4.82
C THR A 11 -31.99 -32.51 4.00
N LEU A 12 -32.55 -32.15 2.84
CA LEU A 12 -32.03 -31.09 1.99
C LEU A 12 -31.99 -29.74 2.73
N GLN A 13 -33.08 -29.45 3.47
CA GLN A 13 -33.15 -28.21 4.27
C GLN A 13 -32.08 -28.15 5.36
N LEU A 14 -31.84 -29.29 6.05
CA LEU A 14 -30.76 -29.38 7.05
C LEU A 14 -29.37 -29.17 6.43
N VAL A 15 -29.11 -29.78 5.27
CA VAL A 15 -27.85 -29.62 4.56
C VAL A 15 -27.63 -28.16 4.18
N ILE A 16 -28.63 -27.51 3.58
CA ILE A 16 -28.55 -26.09 3.20
C ILE A 16 -28.32 -25.19 4.42
N SER A 17 -29.10 -25.42 5.50
CA SER A 17 -28.95 -24.64 6.73
C SER A 17 -27.56 -24.80 7.34
N SER A 18 -27.06 -26.04 7.42
CA SER A 18 -25.70 -26.30 7.93
C SER A 18 -24.62 -25.64 7.08
N PHE A 19 -24.78 -25.68 5.76
CA PHE A 19 -23.86 -24.99 4.83
C PHE A 19 -23.78 -23.47 5.09
N PHE A 20 -24.92 -22.80 5.26
CA PHE A 20 -24.95 -21.37 5.54
C PHE A 20 -24.38 -21.04 6.92
N ILE A 21 -24.62 -21.85 7.94
CA ILE A 21 -24.03 -21.65 9.27
C ILE A 21 -22.51 -21.74 9.20
N ILE A 22 -21.99 -22.81 8.60
CA ILE A 22 -20.52 -23.00 8.47
C ILE A 22 -19.91 -21.88 7.65
N SER A 23 -20.52 -21.53 6.53
CA SER A 23 -20.03 -20.41 5.69
C SER A 23 -19.98 -19.08 6.46
N SER A 24 -21.01 -18.79 7.25
CA SER A 24 -21.06 -17.58 8.08
C SER A 24 -19.96 -17.56 9.12
N LEU A 25 -19.69 -18.68 9.79
CA LEU A 25 -18.60 -18.79 10.77
C LEU A 25 -17.22 -18.60 10.13
N ILE A 26 -17.01 -19.17 8.95
CA ILE A 26 -15.76 -19.00 8.20
C ILE A 26 -15.56 -17.54 7.80
N ILE A 27 -16.58 -16.90 7.23
CA ILE A 27 -16.52 -15.48 6.83
C ILE A 27 -16.23 -14.60 8.04
N ASN A 28 -16.93 -14.80 9.15
CA ASN A 28 -16.70 -14.04 10.37
C ASN A 28 -15.25 -14.20 10.88
N SER A 29 -14.72 -15.42 10.86
CA SER A 29 -13.33 -15.69 11.22
C SER A 29 -12.33 -14.99 10.30
N GLN A 30 -12.59 -15.00 8.98
CA GLN A 30 -11.75 -14.33 8.00
C GLN A 30 -11.78 -12.80 8.18
N VAL A 31 -12.96 -12.22 8.40
CA VAL A 31 -13.10 -10.77 8.66
C VAL A 31 -12.34 -10.39 9.93
N ASN A 32 -12.51 -11.15 11.01
CA ASN A 32 -11.78 -10.90 12.26
C ASN A 32 -10.26 -11.02 12.06
N HIS A 33 -9.80 -12.01 11.30
CA HIS A 33 -8.39 -12.14 10.95
C HIS A 33 -7.86 -10.92 10.18
N MET A 34 -8.59 -10.47 9.17
CA MET A 34 -8.23 -9.28 8.39
C MET A 34 -8.19 -8.00 9.23
N MET A 35 -9.18 -7.80 10.11
CA MET A 35 -9.24 -6.63 10.98
C MET A 35 -8.12 -6.58 12.03
N ASN A 36 -7.70 -7.75 12.52
CA ASN A 36 -6.68 -7.86 13.57
C ASN A 36 -5.26 -8.10 13.01
N LYS A 37 -5.13 -8.32 11.71
CA LYS A 37 -3.83 -8.48 11.06
C LYS A 37 -3.09 -7.15 11.07
N GLY A 38 -1.88 -7.14 11.64
CA GLY A 38 -1.01 -5.96 11.57
C GLY A 38 -0.75 -5.55 10.12
N LEU A 39 -1.15 -4.34 9.79
CA LEU A 39 -1.01 -3.79 8.42
C LEU A 39 0.44 -3.41 8.07
N GLY A 40 1.38 -3.53 9.03
CA GLY A 40 2.77 -3.13 8.84
C GLY A 40 3.00 -1.61 8.94
N PHE A 41 1.93 -0.84 9.15
CA PHE A 41 1.99 0.60 9.37
C PHE A 41 0.97 1.03 10.44
N LYS A 42 1.15 2.22 11.00
CA LYS A 42 0.21 2.81 11.95
C LYS A 42 -0.56 3.94 11.27
N GLY A 43 -1.85 3.71 11.04
CA GLY A 43 -2.78 4.69 10.47
C GLY A 43 -3.77 5.26 11.48
N ASP A 44 -3.69 4.85 12.75
CA ASP A 44 -4.60 5.33 13.80
C ASP A 44 -4.46 6.85 13.95
N GLN A 45 -5.59 7.53 14.09
CA GLN A 45 -5.65 8.97 14.21
C GLN A 45 -5.10 9.75 12.99
N THR A 46 -5.04 9.09 11.83
CA THR A 46 -4.62 9.72 10.58
C THR A 46 -5.85 10.15 9.79
N VAL A 47 -5.88 11.41 9.37
CA VAL A 47 -6.89 11.94 8.45
C VAL A 47 -6.26 12.09 7.09
N GLN A 48 -6.87 11.48 6.08
CA GLN A 48 -6.48 11.65 4.69
C GLN A 48 -7.36 12.72 4.04
N ILE A 49 -6.73 13.66 3.37
CA ILE A 49 -7.40 14.69 2.59
C ILE A 49 -7.00 14.50 1.13
N ASP A 50 -7.95 14.12 0.29
CA ASP A 50 -7.72 13.98 -1.13
C ASP A 50 -7.92 15.33 -1.81
N PHE A 51 -6.86 15.87 -2.36
CA PHE A 51 -6.96 17.01 -3.24
C PHE A 51 -7.45 16.52 -4.61
N LYS A 52 -8.71 16.82 -4.95
CA LYS A 52 -9.25 16.51 -6.28
C LYS A 52 -8.25 16.92 -7.34
N LYS A 53 -7.78 15.95 -8.09
CA LYS A 53 -7.01 16.04 -9.35
C LYS A 53 -6.68 17.46 -9.82
N THR A 54 -5.89 18.18 -9.08
CA THR A 54 -5.00 19.11 -9.73
C THR A 54 -3.94 18.21 -10.31
N ASP A 55 -4.02 18.02 -11.62
CA ASP A 55 -3.14 17.13 -12.35
C ASP A 55 -1.71 17.52 -12.01
N TRP A 56 -1.01 16.72 -11.19
CA TRP A 56 0.37 16.98 -10.80
C TRP A 56 1.29 17.05 -12.05
N ARG A 57 0.81 16.58 -13.19
CA ARG A 57 1.42 16.73 -14.53
C ARG A 57 1.14 18.08 -15.16
N GLN A 58 0.16 18.84 -14.67
CA GLN A 58 -0.07 20.19 -15.20
C GLN A 58 1.02 21.13 -14.65
N LYS A 59 1.50 22.01 -15.54
CA LYS A 59 2.44 23.10 -15.23
C LYS A 59 2.04 23.97 -14.02
N ASP A 60 0.81 23.81 -13.55
CA ASP A 60 0.19 24.59 -12.47
C ASP A 60 0.30 23.95 -11.09
N PHE A 61 1.01 22.81 -10.94
CA PHE A 61 1.33 22.32 -9.61
C PHE A 61 2.32 23.30 -8.95
N ASN A 62 1.74 24.24 -8.23
CA ASN A 62 2.53 25.23 -7.52
C ASN A 62 3.05 24.62 -6.22
N LYS A 63 4.32 24.20 -6.23
CA LYS A 63 5.02 23.68 -5.05
C LYS A 63 4.85 24.61 -3.85
N ASN A 64 4.89 25.91 -4.05
CA ASN A 64 4.71 26.90 -3.00
C ASN A 64 3.31 26.87 -2.39
N LYS A 65 2.28 26.58 -3.19
CA LYS A 65 0.90 26.43 -2.71
C LYS A 65 0.76 25.19 -1.83
N TYR A 66 1.37 24.08 -2.24
CA TYR A 66 1.38 22.85 -1.47
C TYR A 66 2.11 23.04 -0.12
N GLU A 67 3.31 23.61 -0.14
CA GLU A 67 4.09 23.87 1.08
C GLU A 67 3.37 24.80 2.05
N ARG A 68 2.70 25.82 1.53
CA ARG A 68 1.90 26.74 2.34
C ARG A 68 0.74 26.01 3.03
N LEU A 69 0.00 25.22 2.28
CA LEU A 69 -1.11 24.42 2.81
C LEU A 69 -0.62 23.40 3.87
N ARG A 70 0.49 22.71 3.57
CA ARG A 70 1.11 21.78 4.51
C ARG A 70 1.47 22.47 5.84
N ASN A 71 2.04 23.67 5.76
CA ASN A 71 2.39 24.44 6.94
C ASN A 71 1.14 24.93 7.70
N GLU A 72 0.10 25.36 6.99
CA GLU A 72 -1.17 25.75 7.60
C GLU A 72 -1.81 24.56 8.35
N VAL A 73 -1.87 23.39 7.74
CA VAL A 73 -2.39 22.16 8.37
C VAL A 73 -1.56 21.76 9.58
N LYS A 74 -0.23 21.83 9.47
CA LYS A 74 0.69 21.49 10.57
C LYS A 74 0.53 22.39 11.78
N ASN A 75 0.09 23.64 11.59
CA ASN A 75 -0.12 24.60 12.65
C ASN A 75 -1.50 24.44 13.35
N ILE A 76 -2.37 23.56 12.86
CA ILE A 76 -3.65 23.28 13.50
C ILE A 76 -3.40 22.57 14.83
N ARG A 77 -4.02 23.05 15.89
CA ARG A 77 -3.92 22.45 17.22
C ARG A 77 -4.37 20.98 17.20
N GLY A 78 -3.52 20.08 17.65
CA GLY A 78 -3.76 18.64 17.67
C GLY A 78 -3.17 17.88 16.46
N VAL A 79 -2.67 18.58 15.44
CA VAL A 79 -1.91 17.95 14.34
C VAL A 79 -0.46 17.79 14.79
N THR A 80 0.02 16.56 14.81
CA THR A 80 1.40 16.24 15.22
C THR A 80 2.37 16.25 14.06
N ASP A 81 1.96 15.76 12.89
CA ASP A 81 2.76 15.79 11.67
C ASP A 81 1.88 15.71 10.41
N VAL A 82 2.45 16.04 9.27
CA VAL A 82 1.81 16.02 7.95
C VAL A 82 2.74 15.37 6.95
N THR A 83 2.22 14.50 6.12
CA THR A 83 2.95 13.91 4.99
C THR A 83 2.11 13.92 3.73
N GLY A 84 2.75 14.03 2.58
CA GLY A 84 2.10 13.96 1.29
C GLY A 84 2.49 12.70 0.52
N SER A 85 1.55 12.20 -0.26
CA SER A 85 1.76 11.03 -1.08
C SER A 85 0.83 11.04 -2.29
N VAL A 86 1.33 10.59 -3.43
CA VAL A 86 0.49 10.25 -4.59
C VAL A 86 -0.17 8.87 -4.38
N LEU A 87 0.35 8.09 -3.43
CA LEU A 87 -0.22 6.82 -3.02
C LEU A 87 -1.30 7.05 -1.98
N THR A 88 -2.47 6.48 -2.22
CA THR A 88 -3.48 6.32 -1.18
C THR A 88 -3.30 4.97 -0.52
N ILE A 89 -2.95 4.95 0.76
CA ILE A 89 -2.84 3.69 1.50
C ILE A 89 -4.21 3.00 1.49
N GLY A 90 -4.24 1.76 0.98
CA GLY A 90 -5.46 0.97 0.86
C GLY A 90 -6.18 1.04 -0.49
N ASN A 91 -5.86 1.98 -1.37
CA ASN A 91 -6.55 2.15 -2.66
C ASN A 91 -5.76 1.68 -3.90
N GLY A 92 -4.63 1.02 -3.68
CA GLY A 92 -3.79 0.54 -4.79
C GLY A 92 -3.00 1.65 -5.49
N TYR A 93 -2.32 1.26 -6.57
CA TYR A 93 -1.45 2.15 -7.33
C TYR A 93 -2.20 2.72 -8.54
N THR A 94 -2.06 4.02 -8.77
CA THR A 94 -2.63 4.69 -9.94
C THR A 94 -1.64 4.73 -11.12
N ASN A 95 -0.35 4.65 -10.83
CA ASN A 95 0.72 4.65 -11.83
C ASN A 95 1.40 3.29 -11.84
N MET A 96 1.40 2.64 -13.00
CA MET A 96 2.12 1.40 -13.23
C MET A 96 3.14 1.61 -14.33
N SER A 97 4.33 1.04 -14.19
CA SER A 97 5.40 1.10 -15.18
C SER A 97 6.08 -0.25 -15.30
N SER A 98 6.80 -0.45 -16.40
CA SER A 98 7.74 -1.56 -16.54
C SER A 98 9.09 -1.13 -15.96
N VAL A 99 9.63 -1.94 -15.09
CA VAL A 99 10.91 -1.67 -14.42
C VAL A 99 11.93 -2.72 -14.82
N LYS A 100 13.13 -2.27 -15.16
CA LYS A 100 14.26 -3.11 -15.57
C LYS A 100 15.39 -3.06 -14.55
N ASN A 101 16.13 -4.13 -14.44
CA ASN A 101 17.39 -4.12 -13.73
C ASN A 101 18.44 -3.41 -14.60
N ALA A 102 19.13 -2.39 -14.07
CA ALA A 102 20.15 -1.66 -14.84
C ALA A 102 21.35 -2.53 -15.21
N ALA A 103 21.70 -3.51 -14.37
CA ALA A 103 22.81 -4.44 -14.62
C ALA A 103 22.44 -5.57 -15.62
N ASP A 104 21.15 -5.87 -15.78
CA ASP A 104 20.64 -6.89 -16.71
C ASP A 104 19.29 -6.44 -17.28
N THR A 105 19.34 -5.71 -18.36
CA THR A 105 18.15 -5.12 -19.01
C THR A 105 17.19 -6.14 -19.63
N THR A 106 17.60 -7.42 -19.70
CA THR A 106 16.72 -8.51 -20.14
C THR A 106 15.69 -8.84 -19.04
N LYS A 107 16.01 -8.54 -17.80
CA LYS A 107 15.15 -8.77 -16.65
C LYS A 107 14.20 -7.59 -16.46
N VAL A 108 12.97 -7.77 -16.92
CA VAL A 108 11.91 -6.76 -16.89
C VAL A 108 10.76 -7.25 -16.04
N ILE A 109 10.28 -6.42 -15.13
CA ILE A 109 9.02 -6.64 -14.41
C ILE A 109 8.01 -5.64 -14.92
N ASN A 110 6.91 -6.15 -15.46
CA ASN A 110 5.81 -5.32 -15.96
C ASN A 110 4.79 -5.04 -14.86
N SER A 111 4.08 -3.92 -15.01
CA SER A 111 2.99 -3.53 -14.11
C SER A 111 3.44 -3.35 -12.65
N VAL A 112 4.60 -2.72 -12.46
CA VAL A 112 5.09 -2.32 -11.14
C VAL A 112 4.37 -1.04 -10.72
N GLY A 113 3.73 -1.08 -9.56
CA GLY A 113 3.10 0.11 -8.99
C GLY A 113 4.15 1.09 -8.47
N LEU A 114 4.13 2.30 -9.00
CA LEU A 114 5.03 3.38 -8.58
C LEU A 114 4.25 4.44 -7.83
N GLY A 115 4.84 4.97 -6.77
CA GLY A 115 4.26 6.04 -5.99
C GLY A 115 5.30 7.05 -5.53
N ALA A 116 5.01 8.32 -5.73
CA ALA A 116 5.78 9.40 -5.16
C ALA A 116 5.27 9.70 -3.74
N ILE A 117 6.21 9.84 -2.81
CA ILE A 117 5.95 10.09 -1.40
C ILE A 117 6.87 11.20 -0.89
N GLU A 118 6.45 11.88 0.18
CA GLU A 118 7.35 12.76 0.91
C GLU A 118 8.38 11.95 1.72
N LEU A 119 9.52 12.58 1.98
CA LEU A 119 10.64 11.94 2.67
C LEU A 119 10.33 11.51 4.11
N ASN A 120 9.34 12.13 4.76
CA ASN A 120 8.91 11.73 6.10
C ASN A 120 7.82 10.64 6.10
N PHE A 121 7.40 10.13 4.95
CA PHE A 121 6.28 9.20 4.79
C PHE A 121 6.44 7.92 5.64
N PHE A 122 7.58 7.26 5.53
CA PHE A 122 7.83 6.01 6.27
C PHE A 122 7.87 6.25 7.78
N LYS A 123 8.47 7.35 8.20
CA LYS A 123 8.50 7.77 9.60
C LYS A 123 7.10 8.11 10.12
N PHE A 124 6.31 8.83 9.32
CA PHE A 124 4.93 9.22 9.65
C PHE A 124 4.07 7.99 9.93
N TYR A 125 4.10 7.00 9.04
CA TYR A 125 3.34 5.75 9.17
C TYR A 125 4.04 4.68 10.02
N LYS A 126 5.21 4.97 10.57
CA LYS A 126 6.04 4.04 11.36
C LYS A 126 6.30 2.71 10.63
N ILE A 127 6.50 2.79 9.32
CA ILE A 127 6.83 1.63 8.48
C ILE A 127 8.27 1.21 8.79
N LYS A 128 8.45 -0.07 9.02
CA LYS A 128 9.77 -0.65 9.29
C LYS A 128 10.43 -1.12 8.00
N PHE A 129 11.73 -0.93 7.91
CA PHE A 129 12.55 -1.45 6.82
C PHE A 129 13.05 -2.86 7.20
N ALA A 130 12.98 -3.78 6.23
CA ALA A 130 13.57 -5.11 6.39
C ALA A 130 15.10 -5.05 6.23
N SER A 131 15.59 -4.15 5.39
CA SER A 131 17.00 -3.82 5.20
C SER A 131 17.14 -2.39 4.69
N GLY A 132 18.32 -1.81 4.81
CA GLY A 132 18.58 -0.44 4.39
C GLY A 132 18.14 0.62 5.41
N ARG A 133 17.72 1.77 4.92
CA ARG A 133 17.38 2.94 5.74
C ARG A 133 16.26 3.77 5.12
N ASP A 134 15.68 4.66 5.90
CA ASP A 134 14.78 5.71 5.44
C ASP A 134 15.53 6.79 4.63
N PHE A 135 14.78 7.60 3.90
CA PHE A 135 15.32 8.74 3.17
C PHE A 135 15.95 9.80 4.10
N ASP A 136 17.02 10.40 3.64
CA ASP A 136 17.71 11.47 4.35
C ASP A 136 17.80 12.73 3.48
N LEU A 137 17.17 13.82 3.93
CA LEU A 137 17.18 15.12 3.24
C LEU A 137 18.58 15.68 2.95
N ARG A 138 19.60 15.25 3.73
CA ARG A 138 20.99 15.67 3.55
C ARG A 138 21.68 14.97 2.39
N LYS A 139 21.07 13.90 1.86
CA LYS A 139 21.60 13.13 0.73
C LYS A 139 20.84 13.51 -0.54
N ALA A 140 21.52 14.17 -1.46
CA ALA A 140 20.91 14.59 -2.73
C ALA A 140 20.37 13.39 -3.55
N SER A 141 21.02 12.24 -3.49
CA SER A 141 20.56 11.00 -4.15
C SER A 141 19.17 10.59 -3.69
N ASP A 142 18.86 10.73 -2.42
CA ASP A 142 17.56 10.31 -1.87
C ASP A 142 16.41 11.19 -2.37
N THR A 143 16.69 12.46 -2.69
CA THR A 143 15.67 13.39 -3.19
C THR A 143 15.47 13.34 -4.70
N ILE A 144 16.44 12.80 -5.44
CA ILE A 144 16.44 12.81 -6.91
C ILE A 144 16.14 11.42 -7.47
N SER A 145 16.81 10.38 -6.95
CA SER A 145 16.80 9.04 -7.51
C SER A 145 16.65 7.91 -6.49
N GLY A 146 16.50 8.24 -5.21
CA GLY A 146 16.30 7.23 -4.17
C GLY A 146 14.96 6.52 -4.32
N VAL A 147 14.99 5.18 -4.25
CA VAL A 147 13.80 4.33 -4.35
C VAL A 147 13.77 3.36 -3.18
N VAL A 148 12.58 3.18 -2.62
CA VAL A 148 12.31 2.10 -1.67
C VAL A 148 11.41 1.07 -2.36
N ILE A 149 11.80 -0.19 -2.28
CA ILE A 149 11.10 -1.31 -2.89
C ILE A 149 10.53 -2.24 -1.82
N ASN A 150 9.46 -2.96 -2.14
CA ASN A 150 8.96 -3.99 -1.26
C ASN A 150 9.69 -5.33 -1.48
N GLU A 151 9.57 -6.24 -0.52
CA GLU A 151 10.22 -7.56 -0.58
C GLU A 151 9.75 -8.41 -1.78
N THR A 152 8.49 -8.23 -2.21
CA THR A 152 7.96 -8.95 -3.36
C THR A 152 8.69 -8.54 -4.64
N PHE A 153 8.90 -7.25 -4.85
CA PHE A 153 9.67 -6.74 -5.99
C PHE A 153 11.13 -7.21 -5.94
N ALA A 154 11.77 -7.14 -4.77
CA ALA A 154 13.14 -7.65 -4.61
C ALA A 154 13.23 -9.13 -5.00
N LYS A 155 12.32 -9.98 -4.53
CA LYS A 155 12.25 -11.39 -4.89
C LYS A 155 12.04 -11.62 -6.39
N GLN A 156 11.16 -10.86 -7.02
CA GLN A 156 10.92 -10.94 -8.47
C GLN A 156 12.16 -10.54 -9.27
N MET A 157 12.94 -9.58 -8.79
CA MET A 157 14.25 -9.23 -9.36
C MET A 157 15.34 -10.27 -9.07
N GLY A 158 15.07 -11.26 -8.18
CA GLY A 158 16.03 -12.27 -7.74
C GLY A 158 17.02 -11.73 -6.71
N TRP A 159 16.65 -10.68 -6.02
CA TRP A 159 17.44 -10.10 -4.94
C TRP A 159 16.93 -10.58 -3.58
N ASN A 160 17.82 -10.75 -2.62
CA ASN A 160 17.47 -10.81 -1.20
C ASN A 160 17.50 -9.40 -0.60
N ASN A 161 17.09 -9.26 0.64
CA ASN A 161 16.97 -7.95 1.29
C ASN A 161 18.29 -7.16 1.30
N ASP A 162 19.43 -7.83 1.50
CA ASP A 162 20.74 -7.18 1.56
C ASP A 162 21.31 -6.91 0.16
N SER A 163 21.15 -7.87 -0.76
CA SER A 163 21.62 -7.71 -2.14
C SER A 163 20.79 -6.75 -2.98
N ALA A 164 19.62 -6.34 -2.48
CA ALA A 164 18.79 -5.33 -3.12
C ALA A 164 19.32 -3.90 -2.87
N LEU A 165 20.15 -3.72 -1.83
CA LEU A 165 20.73 -2.42 -1.54
C LEU A 165 21.68 -1.98 -2.65
N GLU A 166 21.67 -0.69 -2.96
CA GLU A 166 22.53 -0.06 -3.97
C GLU A 166 22.35 -0.61 -5.41
N LYS A 167 21.26 -1.35 -5.66
CA LYS A 167 20.92 -1.76 -7.03
C LYS A 167 20.24 -0.61 -7.77
N GLU A 168 20.56 -0.50 -9.03
CA GLU A 168 19.96 0.48 -9.92
C GLU A 168 18.83 -0.15 -10.75
N ILE A 169 17.75 0.61 -10.89
CA ILE A 169 16.60 0.24 -11.70
C ILE A 169 16.33 1.32 -12.75
N LEU A 170 15.78 0.91 -13.88
CA LEU A 170 15.36 1.78 -14.98
C LEU A 170 13.84 1.66 -15.15
N THR A 171 13.16 2.79 -15.31
CA THR A 171 11.70 2.89 -15.51
C THR A 171 11.36 3.48 -16.87
#